data_2d97ec46c62084239a63cc30679d238f
#
_entry.id   2d97ec46c62084239a63cc30679d238f
#
_cell.length_a   1.000
_cell.length_b   1.000
_cell.length_c   1.000
_cell.angle_alpha   90.00
_cell.angle_beta   90.00
_cell.angle_gamma   90.00
#
_symmetry.space_group_name_H-M   'P 1'
#
loop_
_entity.id
_entity.type
_entity.pdbx_description
1 polymer ?
#
loop_
_entity_poly.entity_id
_entity_poly.type
_entity_poly.pdbx_seq_one_letter_code
_entity_poly.pdbx_strand_id
1 'polypeptide(L)'
;MKIGVASTLTVYAITAGVFFLIDLFWLGVLAKGFYAKHLGHLLREQVNWPAAVAFYLVYIAGIQVFVVGPALQGGWGVGHTALWGGLLGFFAYCTFDLTALALIKSWPLPVVFVDIAWGTVITAATAAAVIILSRTLIKALGAV
;
A
#
# COMPACT_ATOMS: atom_id res chain seq x y z
N MET A 1 23.57 -5.78 -1.84
CA MET A 1 23.59 -5.58 -3.31
C MET A 1 23.14 -4.14 -3.59
N LYS A 2 23.97 -3.31 -4.25
CA LYS A 2 23.53 -1.95 -4.65
C LYS A 2 22.58 -2.10 -5.84
N ILE A 3 21.31 -1.86 -5.62
CA ILE A 3 20.32 -1.86 -6.69
C ILE A 3 20.53 -0.59 -7.53
N GLY A 4 20.80 -0.76 -8.84
CA GLY A 4 20.94 0.36 -9.76
C GLY A 4 19.63 1.13 -9.95
N VAL A 5 19.70 2.35 -10.50
CA VAL A 5 18.51 3.21 -10.72
C VAL A 5 17.44 2.50 -11.57
N ALA A 6 17.84 1.82 -12.66
CA ALA A 6 16.91 1.07 -13.50
C ALA A 6 16.17 -0.02 -12.72
N SER A 7 16.87 -0.78 -11.88
CA SER A 7 16.27 -1.80 -11.02
C SER A 7 15.32 -1.20 -9.99
N THR A 8 15.65 -0.02 -9.44
CA THR A 8 14.80 0.69 -8.49
C THR A 8 13.47 1.11 -9.14
N LEU A 9 13.51 1.66 -10.36
CA LEU A 9 12.31 2.02 -11.11
C LEU A 9 11.47 0.81 -11.48
N THR A 10 12.10 -0.30 -11.86
CA THR A 10 11.40 -1.56 -12.15
C THR A 10 10.68 -2.08 -10.91
N VAL A 11 11.35 -2.12 -9.77
CA VAL A 11 10.73 -2.56 -8.50
C VAL A 11 9.60 -1.62 -8.08
N TYR A 12 9.75 -0.31 -8.28
CA TYR A 12 8.68 0.66 -8.04
C TYR A 12 7.44 0.37 -8.92
N ALA A 13 7.65 0.12 -10.21
CA ALA A 13 6.55 -0.22 -11.13
C ALA A 13 5.85 -1.54 -10.73
N ILE A 14 6.61 -2.56 -10.32
CA ILE A 14 6.06 -3.81 -9.80
C ILE A 14 5.24 -3.55 -8.52
N THR A 15 5.78 -2.74 -7.59
CA THR A 15 5.09 -2.38 -6.36
C THR A 15 3.77 -1.66 -6.66
N ALA A 16 3.79 -0.70 -7.60
CA ALA A 16 2.60 -0.01 -8.06
C ALA A 16 1.57 -0.97 -8.65
N GLY A 17 1.99 -1.84 -9.57
CA GLY A 17 1.10 -2.82 -10.19
C GLY A 17 0.44 -3.75 -9.18
N VAL A 18 1.21 -4.32 -8.26
CA VAL A 18 0.70 -5.22 -7.22
C VAL A 18 -0.27 -4.48 -6.29
N PHE A 19 0.13 -3.29 -5.81
CA PHE A 19 -0.72 -2.49 -4.92
C PHE A 19 -2.05 -2.15 -5.58
N PHE A 20 -2.03 -1.63 -6.81
CA PHE A 20 -3.24 -1.28 -7.54
C PHE A 20 -4.16 -2.46 -7.81
N LEU A 21 -3.62 -3.62 -8.18
CA LEU A 21 -4.44 -4.81 -8.40
C LEU A 21 -5.20 -5.22 -7.14
N ILE A 22 -4.54 -5.21 -5.99
CA ILE A 22 -5.17 -5.57 -4.70
C ILE A 22 -6.18 -4.50 -4.29
N ASP A 23 -5.83 -3.22 -4.41
CA ASP A 23 -6.67 -2.11 -3.97
C ASP A 23 -7.91 -1.93 -4.84
N LEU A 24 -7.78 -2.08 -6.17
CA LEU A 24 -8.92 -2.03 -7.08
C LEU A 24 -9.90 -3.18 -6.85
N PHE A 25 -9.41 -4.38 -6.51
CA PHE A 25 -10.26 -5.49 -6.13
C PHE A 25 -11.02 -5.20 -4.83
N TRP A 26 -10.35 -4.65 -3.83
CA TRP A 26 -10.98 -4.23 -2.58
C TRP A 26 -12.06 -3.17 -2.81
N LEU A 27 -11.69 -2.04 -3.40
CA LEU A 27 -12.59 -0.90 -3.59
C LEU A 27 -13.71 -1.20 -4.58
N GLY A 28 -13.42 -1.97 -5.63
CA GLY A 28 -14.38 -2.26 -6.70
C GLY A 28 -15.34 -3.41 -6.38
N VAL A 29 -14.92 -4.36 -5.55
CA VAL A 29 -15.70 -5.60 -5.31
C VAL A 29 -16.09 -5.73 -3.83
N LEU A 30 -15.12 -5.75 -2.91
CA LEU A 30 -15.40 -6.12 -1.52
C LEU A 30 -15.96 -4.97 -0.68
N ALA A 31 -15.42 -3.77 -0.83
CA ALA A 31 -15.72 -2.64 0.05
C ALA A 31 -16.63 -1.55 -0.55
N LYS A 32 -17.00 -1.68 -1.83
CA LYS A 32 -17.81 -0.67 -2.54
C LYS A 32 -19.06 -0.24 -1.78
N GLY A 33 -19.86 -1.20 -1.33
CA GLY A 33 -21.09 -0.94 -0.58
C GLY A 33 -20.82 -0.40 0.83
N PHE A 34 -19.74 -0.86 1.45
CA PHE A 34 -19.35 -0.43 2.80
C PHE A 34 -19.01 1.07 2.85
N TYR A 35 -18.12 1.54 1.97
CA TYR A 35 -17.75 2.95 1.93
C TYR A 35 -18.90 3.86 1.49
N ALA A 36 -19.69 3.46 0.51
CA ALA A 36 -20.86 4.21 0.09
C ALA A 36 -21.87 4.40 1.23
N LYS A 37 -22.10 3.35 2.03
CA LYS A 37 -22.99 3.40 3.18
C LYS A 37 -22.48 4.32 4.30
N HIS A 38 -21.21 4.22 4.64
CA HIS A 38 -20.68 4.90 5.82
C HIS A 38 -20.14 6.31 5.53
N LEU A 39 -19.58 6.53 4.34
CA LEU A 39 -18.94 7.79 3.95
C LEU A 39 -19.71 8.58 2.89
N GLY A 40 -20.81 8.03 2.34
CA GLY A 40 -21.52 8.65 1.20
C GLY A 40 -21.84 10.13 1.40
N HIS A 41 -22.15 10.54 2.63
CA HIS A 41 -22.41 11.95 2.99
C HIS A 41 -21.16 12.84 3.02
N LEU A 42 -19.96 12.27 3.02
CA LEU A 42 -18.66 12.97 3.01
C LEU A 42 -17.94 12.87 1.67
N LEU A 43 -18.32 11.89 0.84
CA LEU A 43 -17.65 11.66 -0.44
C LEU A 43 -18.01 12.77 -1.45
N ARG A 44 -17.02 13.15 -2.25
CA ARG A 44 -17.23 14.05 -3.38
C ARG A 44 -18.01 13.34 -4.48
N GLU A 45 -18.86 14.06 -5.20
CA GLU A 45 -19.55 13.56 -6.40
C GLU A 45 -18.54 13.23 -7.51
N GLN A 46 -17.46 14.02 -7.61
CA GLN A 46 -16.38 13.79 -8.56
C GLN A 46 -15.05 13.61 -7.84
N VAL A 47 -14.31 12.58 -8.21
CA VAL A 47 -13.00 12.27 -7.65
C VAL A 47 -11.99 13.36 -8.02
N ASN A 48 -11.24 13.83 -7.04
CA ASN A 48 -10.07 14.69 -7.26
C ASN A 48 -8.89 13.80 -7.72
N TRP A 49 -8.82 13.53 -9.02
CA TRP A 49 -7.81 12.67 -9.62
C TRP A 49 -6.36 13.10 -9.34
N PRO A 50 -5.99 14.41 -9.43
CA PRO A 50 -4.64 14.84 -9.07
C PRO A 50 -4.23 14.44 -7.65
N ALA A 51 -5.13 14.63 -6.68
CA ALA A 51 -4.86 14.25 -5.29
C ALA A 51 -4.77 12.72 -5.12
N ALA A 52 -5.62 11.96 -5.80
CA ALA A 52 -5.59 10.50 -5.76
C ALA A 52 -4.29 9.95 -6.35
N VAL A 53 -3.87 10.45 -7.52
CA VAL A 53 -2.60 10.05 -8.15
C VAL A 53 -1.42 10.41 -7.27
N ALA A 54 -1.39 11.63 -6.72
CA ALA A 54 -0.32 12.05 -5.82
C ALA A 54 -0.22 11.16 -4.57
N PHE A 55 -1.36 10.83 -3.95
CA PHE A 55 -1.41 9.90 -2.82
C PHE A 55 -0.79 8.55 -3.17
N TYR A 56 -1.21 7.92 -4.26
CA TYR A 56 -0.69 6.63 -4.65
C TYR A 56 0.81 6.66 -4.93
N LEU A 57 1.29 7.65 -5.68
CA LEU A 57 2.72 7.79 -6.00
C LEU A 57 3.56 7.94 -4.72
N VAL A 58 3.12 8.78 -3.79
CA VAL A 58 3.83 9.00 -2.52
C VAL A 58 3.79 7.75 -1.64
N TYR A 59 2.64 7.10 -1.53
CA TYR A 59 2.52 5.91 -0.68
C TYR A 59 3.34 4.73 -1.20
N ILE A 60 3.31 4.47 -2.51
CA ILE A 60 4.12 3.45 -3.15
C ILE A 60 5.62 3.76 -2.99
N ALA A 61 6.02 5.03 -3.10
CA ALA A 61 7.39 5.44 -2.80
C ALA A 61 7.76 5.16 -1.34
N GLY A 62 6.84 5.37 -0.41
CA GLY A 62 7.02 5.01 1.00
C GLY A 62 7.25 3.51 1.20
N ILE A 63 6.42 2.65 0.58
CA ILE A 63 6.61 1.20 0.61
C ILE A 63 7.99 0.82 0.06
N GLN A 64 8.40 1.44 -1.04
CA GLN A 64 9.70 1.21 -1.67
C GLN A 64 10.87 1.59 -0.75
N VAL A 65 10.82 2.78 -0.17
CA VAL A 65 11.92 3.35 0.63
C VAL A 65 12.04 2.65 1.98
N PHE A 66 10.93 2.40 2.64
CA PHE A 66 10.95 1.92 4.03
C PHE A 66 10.87 0.41 4.17
N VAL A 67 10.40 -0.31 3.16
CA VAL A 67 10.18 -1.75 3.26
C VAL A 67 10.89 -2.54 2.16
N VAL A 68 10.52 -2.33 0.90
CA VAL A 68 10.98 -3.17 -0.21
C VAL A 68 12.47 -2.97 -0.50
N GLY A 69 12.92 -1.72 -0.52
CA GLY A 69 14.35 -1.40 -0.72
C GLY A 69 15.25 -2.01 0.35
N PRO A 70 15.01 -1.76 1.64
CA PRO A 70 15.74 -2.42 2.73
C PRO A 70 15.66 -3.95 2.67
N ALA A 71 14.50 -4.51 2.34
CA ALA A 71 14.32 -5.96 2.24
C ALA A 71 15.18 -6.60 1.14
N LEU A 72 15.25 -5.95 -0.03
CA LEU A 72 16.09 -6.43 -1.14
C LEU A 72 17.59 -6.30 -0.83
N GLN A 73 17.99 -5.18 -0.22
CA GLN A 73 19.39 -4.94 0.14
C GLN A 73 19.86 -5.80 1.31
N GLY A 74 19.01 -5.98 2.31
CA GLY A 74 19.29 -6.74 3.53
C GLY A 74 18.99 -8.24 3.42
N GLY A 75 18.46 -8.71 2.29
CA GLY A 75 18.12 -10.13 2.11
C GLY A 75 16.98 -10.62 3.02
N TRP A 76 16.05 -9.74 3.41
CA TRP A 76 14.96 -10.08 4.35
C TRP A 76 14.09 -11.22 3.82
N GLY A 77 13.70 -12.14 4.70
CA GLY A 77 12.69 -13.15 4.35
C GLY A 77 11.31 -12.53 4.07
N VAL A 78 10.47 -13.29 3.37
CA VAL A 78 9.11 -12.84 2.99
C VAL A 78 8.28 -12.44 4.22
N GLY A 79 8.31 -13.24 5.28
CA GLY A 79 7.58 -12.95 6.52
C GLY A 79 8.05 -11.68 7.22
N HIS A 80 9.37 -11.43 7.26
CA HIS A 80 9.93 -10.22 7.82
C HIS A 80 9.52 -8.99 7.00
N THR A 81 9.58 -9.09 5.68
CA THR A 81 9.14 -8.03 4.76
C THR A 81 7.64 -7.73 4.92
N ALA A 82 6.81 -8.78 5.03
CA ALA A 82 5.37 -8.63 5.28
C ALA A 82 5.08 -7.92 6.61
N LEU A 83 5.82 -8.27 7.67
CA LEU A 83 5.68 -7.64 8.98
C LEU A 83 5.96 -6.13 8.91
N TRP A 84 7.09 -5.73 8.32
CA TRP A 84 7.43 -4.31 8.18
C TRP A 84 6.48 -3.57 7.23
N GLY A 85 6.01 -4.22 6.16
CA GLY A 85 4.94 -3.69 5.31
C GLY A 85 3.64 -3.47 6.08
N GLY A 86 3.25 -4.46 6.89
CA GLY A 86 2.07 -4.36 7.74
C GLY A 86 2.16 -3.24 8.77
N LEU A 87 3.32 -3.09 9.42
CA LEU A 87 3.55 -2.00 10.37
C LEU A 87 3.48 -0.62 9.68
N LEU A 88 4.09 -0.47 8.50
CA LEU A 88 3.98 0.76 7.74
C LEU A 88 2.52 1.08 7.40
N GLY A 89 1.76 0.10 6.91
CA GLY A 89 0.34 0.25 6.60
C GLY A 89 -0.48 0.59 7.84
N PHE A 90 -0.25 -0.12 8.94
CA PHE A 90 -0.91 0.15 10.21
C PHE A 90 -0.71 1.61 10.65
N PHE A 91 0.51 2.08 10.75
CA PHE A 91 0.78 3.45 11.20
C PHE A 91 0.25 4.51 10.24
N ALA A 92 0.37 4.30 8.94
CA ALA A 92 -0.13 5.26 7.95
C ALA A 92 -1.65 5.42 8.04
N TYR A 93 -2.38 4.31 8.03
CA TYR A 93 -3.85 4.33 8.10
C TYR A 93 -4.35 4.74 9.49
N CYS A 94 -3.71 4.27 10.56
CA CYS A 94 -4.01 4.73 11.91
C CYS A 94 -3.90 6.26 12.05
N THR A 95 -2.82 6.83 11.53
CA THR A 95 -2.60 8.28 11.58
C THR A 95 -3.69 9.04 10.83
N PHE A 96 -4.06 8.58 9.63
CA PHE A 96 -5.11 9.18 8.83
C PHE A 96 -6.48 9.06 9.54
N ASP A 97 -6.88 7.85 9.90
CA ASP A 97 -8.22 7.59 10.41
C ASP A 97 -8.47 8.18 11.79
N LEU A 98 -7.49 8.09 12.69
CA LEU A 98 -7.62 8.70 14.02
C LEU A 98 -7.63 10.22 13.93
N THR A 99 -6.87 10.83 13.03
CA THR A 99 -6.92 12.26 12.78
C THR A 99 -8.26 12.67 12.18
N ALA A 100 -8.77 11.91 11.21
CA ALA A 100 -10.09 12.15 10.64
C ALA A 100 -11.20 12.03 11.70
N LEU A 101 -11.14 11.00 12.54
CA LEU A 101 -12.08 10.81 13.65
C LEU A 101 -12.04 11.98 14.65
N ALA A 102 -10.86 12.54 14.91
CA ALA A 102 -10.69 13.65 15.83
C ALA A 102 -11.20 14.98 15.28
N LEU A 103 -11.10 15.20 13.96
CA LEU A 103 -11.31 16.53 13.35
C LEU A 103 -12.55 16.63 12.47
N ILE A 104 -13.02 15.54 11.89
CA ILE A 104 -14.15 15.53 10.95
C ILE A 104 -15.42 15.08 11.67
N LYS A 105 -16.43 15.95 11.66
CA LYS A 105 -17.74 15.61 12.23
C LYS A 105 -18.33 14.38 11.52
N SER A 106 -18.91 13.48 12.30
CA SER A 106 -19.59 12.29 11.81
C SER A 106 -18.68 11.31 11.06
N TRP A 107 -17.37 11.34 11.32
CA TRP A 107 -16.46 10.30 10.81
C TRP A 107 -16.84 8.95 11.41
N PRO A 108 -17.14 7.91 10.60
CA PRO A 108 -17.72 6.68 11.13
C PRO A 108 -16.67 5.80 11.78
N LEU A 109 -16.87 5.44 13.04
CA LEU A 109 -15.97 4.52 13.75
C LEU A 109 -15.75 3.16 13.06
N PRO A 110 -16.76 2.51 12.43
CA PRO A 110 -16.53 1.29 11.66
C PRO A 110 -15.52 1.44 10.53
N VAL A 111 -15.44 2.62 9.89
CA VAL A 111 -14.46 2.90 8.83
C VAL A 111 -13.06 2.90 9.40
N VAL A 112 -12.85 3.51 10.56
CA VAL A 112 -11.54 3.54 11.25
C VAL A 112 -10.96 2.13 11.41
N PHE A 113 -11.74 1.19 11.91
CA PHE A 113 -11.29 -0.19 12.13
C PHE A 113 -11.03 -0.93 10.82
N VAL A 114 -11.92 -0.76 9.83
CA VAL A 114 -11.80 -1.45 8.54
C VAL A 114 -10.59 -0.91 7.76
N ASP A 115 -10.40 0.40 7.74
CA ASP A 115 -9.30 1.02 7.00
C ASP A 115 -7.94 0.71 7.62
N ILE A 116 -7.81 0.73 8.95
CA ILE A 116 -6.57 0.35 9.62
C ILE A 116 -6.24 -1.13 9.36
N ALA A 117 -7.23 -2.01 9.46
CA ALA A 117 -7.04 -3.43 9.15
C ALA A 117 -6.67 -3.62 7.66
N TRP A 118 -7.39 -2.96 6.75
CA TRP A 118 -7.11 -3.04 5.32
C TRP A 118 -5.73 -2.49 4.97
N GLY A 119 -5.37 -1.30 5.45
CA GLY A 119 -4.05 -0.70 5.21
C GLY A 119 -2.90 -1.57 5.69
N THR A 120 -3.08 -2.24 6.83
CA THR A 120 -2.13 -3.23 7.34
C THR A 120 -1.99 -4.42 6.38
N VAL A 121 -3.10 -5.00 5.96
CA VAL A 121 -3.14 -6.19 5.10
C VAL A 121 -2.62 -5.88 3.70
N ILE A 122 -3.11 -4.82 3.05
CA ILE A 122 -2.70 -4.50 1.68
C ILE A 122 -1.21 -4.19 1.59
N THR A 123 -0.67 -3.46 2.57
CA THR A 123 0.75 -3.10 2.56
C THR A 123 1.65 -4.30 2.85
N ALA A 124 1.25 -5.16 3.79
CA ALA A 124 1.94 -6.42 4.06
C ALA A 124 1.94 -7.35 2.83
N ALA A 125 0.78 -7.54 2.22
CA ALA A 125 0.62 -8.40 1.04
C ALA A 125 1.41 -7.86 -0.16
N THR A 126 1.35 -6.55 -0.41
CA THR A 126 2.12 -5.90 -1.47
C THR A 126 3.61 -6.10 -1.26
N ALA A 127 4.13 -5.81 -0.06
CA ALA A 127 5.55 -5.97 0.25
C ALA A 127 6.02 -7.42 0.09
N ALA A 128 5.24 -8.39 0.56
CA ALA A 128 5.53 -9.82 0.42
C ALA A 128 5.53 -10.26 -1.05
N ALA A 129 4.52 -9.88 -1.83
CA ALA A 129 4.43 -10.21 -3.24
C ALA A 129 5.58 -9.61 -4.05
N VAL A 130 5.91 -8.34 -3.81
CA VAL A 130 6.99 -7.65 -4.51
C VAL A 130 8.34 -8.29 -4.24
N ILE A 131 8.63 -8.71 -3.01
CA ILE A 131 9.90 -9.38 -2.69
C ILE A 131 10.02 -10.74 -3.41
N ILE A 132 8.92 -11.49 -3.51
CA ILE A 132 8.88 -12.77 -4.24
C ILE A 132 9.10 -12.52 -5.74
N LEU A 133 8.33 -11.62 -6.33
CA LEU A 133 8.41 -11.31 -7.77
C LEU A 133 9.78 -10.76 -8.16
N SER A 134 10.32 -9.81 -7.39
CA SER A 134 11.62 -9.20 -7.66
C SER A 134 12.75 -10.23 -7.63
N ARG A 135 12.74 -11.16 -6.67
CA ARG A 135 13.74 -12.23 -6.59
C ARG A 135 13.63 -13.23 -7.73
N THR A 136 12.40 -13.55 -8.14
CA THR A 136 12.17 -14.45 -9.28
C THR A 136 12.67 -13.82 -10.57
N LEU A 137 12.39 -12.53 -10.79
CA LEU A 137 12.88 -11.80 -11.95
C LEU A 137 14.40 -11.66 -11.98
N ILE A 138 15.03 -11.33 -10.84
CA ILE A 138 16.50 -11.23 -10.74
C ILE A 138 17.15 -12.56 -11.10
N LYS A 139 16.61 -13.69 -10.62
CA LYS A 139 17.10 -15.03 -10.97
C LYS A 139 16.89 -15.36 -12.45
N ALA A 140 15.72 -15.04 -13.01
CA ALA A 140 15.40 -15.32 -14.41
C ALA A 140 16.27 -14.51 -15.39
N LEU A 141 16.68 -13.30 -15.01
CA LEU A 141 17.55 -12.44 -15.83
C LEU A 141 19.04 -12.74 -15.68
N GLY A 142 19.41 -13.77 -14.92
CA GLY A 142 20.81 -14.17 -14.73
C GLY A 142 21.68 -13.10 -14.08
N ALA A 143 21.09 -12.22 -13.29
CA ALA A 143 21.78 -11.08 -12.63
C ALA A 143 22.41 -11.47 -11.27
N VAL A 144 22.58 -12.78 -11.01
CA VAL A 144 23.34 -13.36 -9.87
C VAL A 144 24.15 -14.53 -10.38
#